data_2852d97ca5b885b5e8f7636602cc66e8
#
_entry.id   2852d97ca5b885b5e8f7636602cc66e8
#
_cell.length_a   1.000
_cell.length_b   1.000
_cell.length_c   1.000
_cell.angle_alpha   90.00
_cell.angle_beta   90.00
_cell.angle_gamma   90.00
#
_symmetry.space_group_name_H-M   'P 1'
#
loop_
_entity.id
_entity.type
_entity.pdbx_description
1 polymer ?
#
loop_
_entity_poly.entity_id
_entity_poly.type
_entity_poly.pdbx_seq_one_letter_code
_entity_poly.pdbx_strand_id
1 'polypeptide(L)'
;MNEAAMTGSGLLAGRVAFVTGAGGGIGRGIAQALAAAGASVAVTGRRQSTCDDTVGLIEAEGGICAAFEVDVGDEMAVRRAIDAAARRWGRLDILVQNANAGMDSAVPVALEAVTEEDWYRQARVAWDGNLHCAQAALPHLRASGVGRFIVLGSAFGLHGAAMNPVYSALKGGDRGFVKSLAREWGAHGITVNAIEPAAATEPAEVFFAQNPAVRAAYLRMFPLGRMGAPRNDIGRAVVALCSDLMGYVSGQNLPVDGGLYTAL
;
A
#
# COMPACT_ATOMS: atom_id res chain seq x y z
N MET A 1 -24.17 19.05 -6.68
CA MET A 1 -22.83 18.48 -6.40
C MET A 1 -21.95 18.86 -7.58
N ASN A 2 -20.81 19.49 -7.32
CA ASN A 2 -19.94 19.99 -8.38
C ASN A 2 -19.23 18.81 -9.06
N GLU A 3 -19.02 18.85 -10.36
CA GLU A 3 -18.39 17.80 -11.18
C GLU A 3 -17.00 17.41 -10.66
N ALA A 4 -16.25 18.34 -10.04
CA ALA A 4 -14.99 18.10 -9.33
C ALA A 4 -15.13 17.11 -8.15
N ALA A 5 -16.28 17.03 -7.50
CA ALA A 5 -16.54 16.06 -6.42
C ALA A 5 -16.72 14.62 -6.96
N MET A 6 -17.11 14.46 -8.23
CA MET A 6 -17.26 13.15 -8.87
C MET A 6 -15.95 12.59 -9.40
N THR A 7 -14.92 13.41 -9.63
CA THR A 7 -13.61 12.99 -10.10
C THR A 7 -12.64 12.60 -8.98
N GLY A 8 -13.03 12.78 -7.71
CA GLY A 8 -12.17 12.52 -6.54
C GLY A 8 -11.11 13.59 -6.31
N SER A 9 -11.02 14.62 -7.16
CA SER A 9 -10.09 15.73 -6.97
C SER A 9 -10.52 16.57 -5.77
N GLY A 10 -9.57 16.78 -4.82
CA GLY A 10 -9.84 17.56 -3.62
C GLY A 10 -10.39 16.77 -2.42
N LEU A 11 -10.70 15.46 -2.54
CA LEU A 11 -11.16 14.63 -1.41
C LEU A 11 -10.14 14.58 -0.25
N LEU A 12 -8.86 14.75 -0.56
CA LEU A 12 -7.74 14.73 0.40
C LEU A 12 -7.03 16.09 0.46
N ALA A 13 -7.68 17.17 0.04
CA ALA A 13 -7.08 18.51 0.08
C ALA A 13 -6.58 18.86 1.49
N GLY A 14 -5.31 19.30 1.58
CA GLY A 14 -4.66 19.65 2.84
C GLY A 14 -4.25 18.48 3.72
N ARG A 15 -4.42 17.23 3.29
CA ARG A 15 -3.89 16.04 3.98
C ARG A 15 -2.48 15.71 3.51
N VAL A 16 -1.75 15.04 4.38
CA VAL A 16 -0.38 14.56 4.11
C VAL A 16 -0.33 13.05 4.20
N ALA A 17 0.19 12.42 3.15
CA ALA A 17 0.33 10.96 3.06
C ALA A 17 1.79 10.53 3.00
N PHE A 18 2.12 9.45 3.72
CA PHE A 18 3.40 8.75 3.65
C PHE A 18 3.17 7.36 3.03
N VAL A 19 3.78 7.09 1.87
CA VAL A 19 3.56 5.85 1.11
C VAL A 19 4.87 5.08 0.99
N THR A 20 4.95 3.88 1.60
CA THR A 20 6.14 3.05 1.51
C THR A 20 6.16 2.22 0.23
N GLY A 21 7.36 1.99 -0.32
CA GLY A 21 7.51 1.25 -1.58
C GLY A 21 6.85 1.95 -2.77
N ALA A 22 6.83 3.30 -2.77
CA ALA A 22 6.15 4.11 -3.75
C ALA A 22 6.97 4.38 -5.02
N GLY A 23 8.19 3.84 -5.13
CA GLY A 23 9.05 4.01 -6.30
C GLY A 23 8.61 3.21 -7.54
N GLY A 24 7.56 2.37 -7.47
CA GLY A 24 7.05 1.58 -8.61
C GLY A 24 5.76 0.84 -8.29
N GLY A 25 5.21 0.16 -9.29
CA GLY A 25 4.08 -0.74 -9.18
C GLY A 25 2.86 -0.14 -8.48
N ILE A 26 2.27 -0.90 -7.55
CA ILE A 26 1.07 -0.49 -6.81
C ILE A 26 1.34 0.76 -5.97
N GLY A 27 2.50 0.83 -5.28
CA GLY A 27 2.84 1.98 -4.44
C GLY A 27 2.94 3.29 -5.21
N ARG A 28 3.53 3.29 -6.42
CA ARG A 28 3.54 4.44 -7.34
C ARG A 28 2.12 4.85 -7.72
N GLY A 29 1.28 3.89 -8.11
CA GLY A 29 -0.11 4.17 -8.47
C GLY A 29 -0.91 4.77 -7.32
N ILE A 30 -0.71 4.28 -6.09
CA ILE A 30 -1.33 4.84 -4.89
C ILE A 30 -0.84 6.26 -4.64
N ALA A 31 0.47 6.52 -4.71
CA ALA A 31 1.04 7.85 -4.50
C ALA A 31 0.47 8.87 -5.51
N GLN A 32 0.40 8.50 -6.80
CA GLN A 32 -0.22 9.33 -7.85
C GLN A 32 -1.70 9.60 -7.58
N ALA A 33 -2.48 8.60 -7.15
CA ALA A 33 -3.90 8.75 -6.87
C ALA A 33 -4.16 9.67 -5.66
N LEU A 34 -3.36 9.53 -4.58
CA LEU A 34 -3.45 10.38 -3.40
C LEU A 34 -3.09 11.83 -3.74
N ALA A 35 -2.04 12.06 -4.53
CA ALA A 35 -1.67 13.39 -4.99
C ALA A 35 -2.75 14.01 -5.88
N ALA A 36 -3.31 13.27 -6.82
CA ALA A 36 -4.40 13.72 -7.68
C ALA A 36 -5.68 14.04 -6.89
N ALA A 37 -5.86 13.41 -5.71
CA ALA A 37 -6.95 13.72 -4.78
C ALA A 37 -6.64 14.94 -3.87
N GLY A 38 -5.49 15.60 -4.02
CA GLY A 38 -5.12 16.82 -3.32
C GLY A 38 -4.25 16.62 -2.08
N ALA A 39 -3.76 15.41 -1.81
CA ALA A 39 -2.81 15.18 -0.73
C ALA A 39 -1.39 15.61 -1.10
N SER A 40 -0.63 16.10 -0.11
CA SER A 40 0.84 16.16 -0.21
C SER A 40 1.42 14.78 0.10
N VAL A 41 2.30 14.25 -0.77
CA VAL A 41 2.71 12.84 -0.70
C VAL A 41 4.21 12.69 -0.45
N ALA A 42 4.58 12.02 0.64
CA ALA A 42 5.91 11.47 0.84
C ALA A 42 6.04 10.15 0.06
N VAL A 43 6.79 10.19 -1.03
CA VAL A 43 7.10 9.03 -1.88
C VAL A 43 8.32 8.35 -1.32
N THR A 44 8.19 7.11 -0.81
CA THR A 44 9.33 6.48 -0.14
C THR A 44 9.69 5.10 -0.68
N GLY A 45 10.96 4.76 -0.61
CA GLY A 45 11.49 3.47 -1.06
C GLY A 45 13.00 3.37 -0.83
N ARG A 46 13.56 2.18 -1.03
CA ARG A 46 15.00 1.91 -0.80
C ARG A 46 15.96 2.54 -1.82
N ARG A 47 15.44 3.04 -2.93
CA ARG A 47 16.24 3.65 -4.00
C ARG A 47 15.69 5.02 -4.30
N GLN A 48 16.49 6.05 -4.02
CA GLN A 48 16.14 7.44 -4.26
C GLN A 48 15.67 7.65 -5.70
N SER A 49 16.42 7.15 -6.70
CA SER A 49 16.11 7.35 -8.13
C SER A 49 14.71 6.91 -8.52
N THR A 50 14.24 5.74 -8.02
CA THR A 50 12.87 5.28 -8.33
C THR A 50 11.79 6.10 -7.63
N CYS A 51 12.11 6.69 -6.48
CA CYS A 51 11.21 7.64 -5.81
C CYS A 51 11.16 8.96 -6.59
N ASP A 52 12.30 9.44 -7.08
CA ASP A 52 12.39 10.65 -7.91
C ASP A 52 11.61 10.51 -9.23
N ASP A 53 11.65 9.33 -9.87
CA ASP A 53 10.80 9.04 -11.05
C ASP A 53 9.31 9.22 -10.71
N THR A 54 8.86 8.72 -9.55
CA THR A 54 7.47 8.86 -9.12
C THR A 54 7.13 10.31 -8.77
N VAL A 55 8.05 11.03 -8.13
CA VAL A 55 7.92 12.48 -7.86
C VAL A 55 7.74 13.24 -9.17
N GLY A 56 8.59 13.00 -10.17
CA GLY A 56 8.47 13.66 -11.47
C GLY A 56 7.11 13.44 -12.14
N LEU A 57 6.55 12.22 -12.03
CA LEU A 57 5.22 11.92 -12.57
C LEU A 57 4.11 12.69 -11.83
N ILE A 58 4.21 12.83 -10.51
CA ILE A 58 3.22 13.55 -9.71
C ILE A 58 3.32 15.05 -9.97
N GLU A 59 4.53 15.62 -10.00
CA GLU A 59 4.77 17.04 -10.25
C GLU A 59 4.35 17.47 -11.66
N ALA A 60 4.54 16.61 -12.66
CA ALA A 60 4.07 16.86 -14.04
C ALA A 60 2.54 17.03 -14.11
N GLU A 61 1.79 16.51 -13.15
CA GLU A 61 0.33 16.68 -13.03
C GLU A 61 -0.06 17.78 -12.02
N GLY A 62 0.91 18.54 -11.51
CA GLY A 62 0.69 19.63 -10.55
C GLY A 62 0.47 19.16 -9.10
N GLY A 63 0.76 17.90 -8.78
CA GLY A 63 0.66 17.36 -7.43
C GLY A 63 1.82 17.82 -6.54
N ILE A 64 1.63 17.76 -5.22
CA ILE A 64 2.64 18.12 -4.21
C ILE A 64 3.24 16.84 -3.63
N CYS A 65 4.56 16.67 -3.77
CA CYS A 65 5.23 15.48 -3.24
C CYS A 65 6.70 15.74 -2.89
N ALA A 66 7.33 14.77 -2.27
CA ALA A 66 8.79 14.73 -2.09
C ALA A 66 9.24 13.27 -1.93
N ALA A 67 10.45 12.96 -2.40
CA ALA A 67 11.08 11.66 -2.24
C ALA A 67 11.85 11.54 -0.93
N PHE A 68 11.79 10.35 -0.31
CA PHE A 68 12.57 9.98 0.87
C PHE A 68 13.12 8.57 0.69
N GLU A 69 14.44 8.42 0.76
CA GLU A 69 15.07 7.10 0.75
C GLU A 69 14.90 6.43 2.11
N VAL A 70 14.23 5.27 2.16
CA VAL A 70 13.90 4.55 3.39
C VAL A 70 13.90 3.05 3.16
N ASP A 71 14.66 2.30 3.96
CA ASP A 71 14.43 0.88 4.19
C ASP A 71 13.48 0.73 5.38
N VAL A 72 12.29 0.16 5.18
CA VAL A 72 11.30 -0.04 6.24
C VAL A 72 11.77 -1.03 7.31
N GLY A 73 12.77 -1.86 7.01
CA GLY A 73 13.43 -2.73 7.97
C GLY A 73 14.41 -2.01 8.91
N ASP A 74 14.67 -0.70 8.71
CA ASP A 74 15.46 0.14 9.61
C ASP A 74 14.54 1.10 10.37
N GLU A 75 14.29 0.78 11.66
CA GLU A 75 13.43 1.56 12.54
C GLU A 75 13.80 3.04 12.58
N MET A 76 15.10 3.34 12.71
CA MET A 76 15.57 4.72 12.85
C MET A 76 15.46 5.50 11.54
N ALA A 77 15.65 4.85 10.40
CA ALA A 77 15.43 5.47 9.10
C ALA A 77 13.95 5.79 8.88
N VAL A 78 13.05 4.86 9.22
CA VAL A 78 11.60 5.06 9.16
C VAL A 78 11.19 6.25 10.03
N ARG A 79 11.61 6.28 11.30
CA ARG A 79 11.29 7.37 12.22
C ARG A 79 11.76 8.73 11.69
N ARG A 80 13.03 8.82 11.25
CA ARG A 80 13.58 10.06 10.68
C ARG A 80 12.79 10.54 9.46
N ALA A 81 12.40 9.63 8.57
CA ALA A 81 11.69 9.98 7.34
C ALA A 81 10.24 10.42 7.62
N ILE A 82 9.52 9.74 8.51
CA ILE A 82 8.17 10.12 8.92
C ILE A 82 8.18 11.48 9.60
N ASP A 83 9.09 11.71 10.53
CA ASP A 83 9.25 13.02 11.20
C ASP A 83 9.63 14.13 10.20
N ALA A 84 10.48 13.82 9.21
CA ALA A 84 10.86 14.78 8.17
C ALA A 84 9.67 15.15 7.28
N ALA A 85 8.85 14.15 6.86
CA ALA A 85 7.63 14.38 6.10
C ALA A 85 6.61 15.21 6.90
N ALA A 86 6.39 14.85 8.16
CA ALA A 86 5.49 15.60 9.05
C ALA A 86 5.95 17.04 9.26
N ARG A 87 7.25 17.29 9.45
CA ARG A 87 7.80 18.65 9.56
C ARG A 87 7.69 19.46 8.27
N ARG A 88 7.89 18.80 7.10
CA ARG A 88 7.83 19.46 5.79
C ARG A 88 6.48 20.12 5.51
N TRP A 89 5.38 19.44 5.91
CA TRP A 89 4.01 19.87 5.62
C TRP A 89 3.20 20.21 6.88
N GLY A 90 3.82 20.16 8.07
CA GLY A 90 3.21 20.54 9.33
C GLY A 90 2.27 19.49 9.93
N ARG A 91 2.07 18.33 9.27
CA ARG A 91 1.18 17.25 9.70
C ARG A 91 1.49 15.93 9.01
N LEU A 92 0.91 14.84 9.50
CA LEU A 92 0.80 13.55 8.80
C LEU A 92 -0.58 12.94 9.10
N ASP A 93 -1.35 12.63 8.07
CA ASP A 93 -2.73 12.15 8.17
C ASP A 93 -2.89 10.72 7.71
N ILE A 94 -2.09 10.31 6.75
CA ILE A 94 -2.25 9.05 6.04
C ILE A 94 -0.91 8.30 6.03
N LEU A 95 -0.95 7.04 6.49
CA LEU A 95 0.14 6.10 6.31
C LEU A 95 -0.34 4.98 5.39
N VAL A 96 0.39 4.71 4.31
CA VAL A 96 0.18 3.55 3.44
C VAL A 96 1.41 2.65 3.50
N GLN A 97 1.27 1.52 4.15
CA GLN A 97 2.31 0.50 4.21
C GLN A 97 2.13 -0.47 3.04
N ASN A 98 2.87 -0.20 1.96
CA ASN A 98 2.87 -0.98 0.74
C ASN A 98 4.19 -1.74 0.51
N ALA A 99 5.29 -1.33 1.16
CA ALA A 99 6.58 -1.98 0.98
C ALA A 99 6.50 -3.49 1.28
N ASN A 100 7.09 -4.27 0.39
CA ASN A 100 7.23 -5.72 0.53
C ASN A 100 8.63 -6.17 0.06
N ALA A 101 8.93 -7.46 0.18
CA ALA A 101 10.22 -8.02 -0.25
C ALA A 101 10.41 -8.05 -1.79
N GLY A 102 9.48 -7.48 -2.55
CA GLY A 102 9.57 -7.37 -4.00
C GLY A 102 9.41 -8.72 -4.70
N MET A 103 10.24 -8.96 -5.73
CA MET A 103 10.18 -10.19 -6.53
C MET A 103 10.43 -11.46 -5.69
N ASP A 104 11.17 -11.37 -4.59
CA ASP A 104 11.46 -12.50 -3.72
C ASP A 104 10.18 -13.10 -3.12
N SER A 105 9.15 -12.28 -2.85
CA SER A 105 7.85 -12.76 -2.36
C SER A 105 6.96 -13.35 -3.44
N ALA A 106 7.27 -13.15 -4.71
CA ALA A 106 6.49 -13.62 -5.84
C ALA A 106 6.99 -14.95 -6.44
N VAL A 107 8.23 -15.35 -6.13
CA VAL A 107 8.81 -16.60 -6.64
C VAL A 107 8.20 -17.77 -5.88
N PRO A 108 7.58 -18.76 -6.60
CA PRO A 108 7.07 -19.96 -5.95
C PRO A 108 8.21 -20.82 -5.38
N VAL A 109 8.14 -21.14 -4.09
CA VAL A 109 9.12 -21.98 -3.37
C VAL A 109 8.37 -22.99 -2.50
N ALA A 110 8.63 -24.29 -2.69
CA ALA A 110 8.07 -25.33 -1.85
C ALA A 110 8.60 -25.21 -0.40
N LEU A 111 7.80 -25.60 0.59
CA LEU A 111 8.14 -25.44 2.00
C LEU A 111 9.50 -26.07 2.35
N GLU A 112 9.79 -27.24 1.80
CA GLU A 112 11.05 -27.96 2.03
C GLU A 112 12.30 -27.26 1.48
N ALA A 113 12.12 -26.30 0.57
CA ALA A 113 13.20 -25.50 0.01
C ALA A 113 13.28 -24.08 0.61
N VAL A 114 12.35 -23.73 1.49
CA VAL A 114 12.39 -22.43 2.20
C VAL A 114 13.51 -22.45 3.23
N THR A 115 14.41 -21.49 3.14
CA THR A 115 15.46 -21.30 4.14
C THR A 115 15.01 -20.37 5.28
N GLU A 116 15.63 -20.48 6.44
CA GLU A 116 15.39 -19.56 7.55
C GLU A 116 15.78 -18.11 7.16
N GLU A 117 16.80 -17.93 6.33
CA GLU A 117 17.20 -16.63 5.79
C GLU A 117 16.10 -16.02 4.91
N ASP A 118 15.47 -16.81 4.03
CA ASP A 118 14.34 -16.35 3.20
C ASP A 118 13.13 -15.93 4.05
N TRP A 119 12.86 -16.69 5.11
CA TRP A 119 11.81 -16.38 6.07
C TRP A 119 12.06 -15.01 6.73
N TYR A 120 13.23 -14.83 7.36
CA TYR A 120 13.53 -13.59 8.08
C TYR A 120 13.69 -12.39 7.14
N ARG A 121 14.25 -12.57 5.96
CA ARG A 121 14.39 -11.50 4.98
C ARG A 121 13.03 -10.94 4.55
N GLN A 122 12.04 -11.80 4.33
CA GLN A 122 10.68 -11.36 4.00
C GLN A 122 9.96 -10.79 5.24
N ALA A 123 10.09 -11.42 6.40
CA ALA A 123 9.47 -10.97 7.64
C ALA A 123 9.95 -9.57 8.05
N ARG A 124 11.26 -9.29 7.90
CA ARG A 124 11.85 -7.98 8.18
C ARG A 124 11.18 -6.85 7.39
N VAL A 125 10.88 -7.05 6.13
CA VAL A 125 10.23 -6.03 5.32
C VAL A 125 8.73 -5.93 5.65
N ALA A 126 8.06 -7.07 5.80
CA ALA A 126 6.62 -7.11 6.03
C ALA A 126 6.26 -6.75 7.48
N TRP A 127 6.75 -7.48 8.45
CA TRP A 127 6.32 -7.32 9.85
C TRP A 127 7.08 -6.24 10.60
N ASP A 128 8.43 -6.26 10.55
CA ASP A 128 9.19 -5.18 11.20
C ASP A 128 8.88 -3.84 10.53
N GLY A 129 8.75 -3.82 9.18
CA GLY A 129 8.34 -2.63 8.46
C GLY A 129 6.96 -2.10 8.86
N ASN A 130 5.97 -3.00 9.06
CA ASN A 130 4.65 -2.61 9.58
C ASN A 130 4.76 -2.02 10.98
N LEU A 131 5.53 -2.66 11.87
CA LEU A 131 5.72 -2.21 13.26
C LEU A 131 6.42 -0.83 13.29
N HIS A 132 7.57 -0.70 12.61
CA HIS A 132 8.33 0.55 12.60
C HIS A 132 7.50 1.72 12.06
N CYS A 133 6.81 1.52 10.93
CA CYS A 133 5.97 2.54 10.33
C CYS A 133 4.78 2.90 11.23
N ALA A 134 4.11 1.92 11.82
CA ALA A 134 2.98 2.14 12.71
C ALA A 134 3.39 2.93 13.96
N GLN A 135 4.48 2.52 14.63
CA GLN A 135 4.98 3.19 15.83
C GLN A 135 5.45 4.61 15.55
N ALA A 136 6.17 4.82 14.45
CA ALA A 136 6.67 6.15 14.09
C ALA A 136 5.55 7.10 13.67
N ALA A 137 4.51 6.59 12.97
CA ALA A 137 3.41 7.43 12.48
C ALA A 137 2.35 7.73 13.55
N LEU A 138 2.17 6.86 14.56
CA LEU A 138 1.09 6.99 15.54
C LEU A 138 0.99 8.37 16.20
N PRO A 139 2.08 9.00 16.69
CA PRO A 139 1.99 10.32 17.31
C PRO A 139 1.42 11.37 16.35
N HIS A 140 1.83 11.33 15.08
CA HIS A 140 1.40 12.26 14.05
C HIS A 140 -0.05 12.01 13.63
N LEU A 141 -0.44 10.74 13.41
CA LEU A 141 -1.81 10.35 13.07
C LEU A 141 -2.80 10.75 14.18
N ARG A 142 -2.40 10.60 15.46
CA ARG A 142 -3.18 11.09 16.60
C ARG A 142 -3.35 12.60 16.59
N ALA A 143 -2.26 13.32 16.37
CA ALA A 143 -2.28 14.77 16.35
C ALA A 143 -3.10 15.34 15.18
N SER A 144 -3.25 14.59 14.08
CA SER A 144 -4.02 15.00 12.92
C SER A 144 -5.54 15.06 13.18
N GLY A 145 -6.06 14.24 14.10
CA GLY A 145 -7.48 14.08 14.39
C GLY A 145 -8.30 13.33 13.30
N VAL A 146 -7.65 12.98 12.18
CA VAL A 146 -8.27 12.31 11.03
C VAL A 146 -7.37 11.20 10.45
N GLY A 147 -6.65 10.52 11.34
CA GLY A 147 -5.64 9.53 10.97
C GLY A 147 -6.19 8.36 10.13
N ARG A 148 -5.44 7.95 9.12
CA ARG A 148 -5.74 6.81 8.26
C ARG A 148 -4.51 5.92 8.10
N PHE A 149 -4.65 4.64 8.38
CA PHE A 149 -3.58 3.68 8.14
C PHE A 149 -4.06 2.57 7.22
N ILE A 150 -3.41 2.41 6.09
CA ILE A 150 -3.72 1.39 5.09
C ILE A 150 -2.54 0.43 4.97
N VAL A 151 -2.81 -0.87 5.10
CA VAL A 151 -1.84 -1.95 4.90
C VAL A 151 -2.14 -2.66 3.58
N LEU A 152 -1.12 -2.88 2.76
CA LEU A 152 -1.26 -3.69 1.55
C LEU A 152 -1.16 -5.17 1.92
N GLY A 153 -2.33 -5.78 2.08
CA GLY A 153 -2.51 -7.20 2.27
C GLY A 153 -2.35 -8.01 0.98
N SER A 154 -2.85 -9.20 0.98
CA SER A 154 -2.95 -10.08 -0.19
C SER A 154 -4.01 -11.15 0.05
N ALA A 155 -4.72 -11.55 -0.99
CA ALA A 155 -5.60 -12.70 -0.96
C ALA A 155 -4.87 -14.01 -0.56
N PHE A 156 -3.55 -14.08 -0.77
CA PHE A 156 -2.75 -15.22 -0.28
C PHE A 156 -2.74 -15.32 1.25
N GLY A 157 -2.91 -14.20 1.97
CA GLY A 157 -3.10 -14.20 3.42
C GLY A 157 -4.48 -14.70 3.86
N LEU A 158 -5.44 -14.82 2.96
CA LEU A 158 -6.78 -15.32 3.22
C LEU A 158 -6.94 -16.79 2.82
N HIS A 159 -6.53 -17.12 1.59
CA HIS A 159 -6.76 -18.44 1.00
C HIS A 159 -5.52 -19.36 1.06
N GLY A 160 -4.36 -18.79 1.36
CA GLY A 160 -3.09 -19.46 1.13
C GLY A 160 -2.73 -19.53 -0.36
N ALA A 161 -1.47 -19.81 -0.64
CA ALA A 161 -1.03 -20.13 -2.01
C ALA A 161 -0.04 -21.28 -1.96
N ALA A 162 -0.30 -22.33 -2.72
CA ALA A 162 0.66 -23.42 -2.89
C ALA A 162 2.00 -22.84 -3.38
N MET A 163 3.11 -23.41 -2.90
CA MET A 163 4.46 -22.96 -3.23
C MET A 163 4.77 -21.53 -2.77
N ASN A 164 3.99 -20.96 -1.84
CA ASN A 164 4.24 -19.61 -1.30
C ASN A 164 3.89 -19.50 0.21
N PRO A 165 4.40 -20.43 1.05
CA PRO A 165 4.01 -20.50 2.47
C PRO A 165 4.46 -19.27 3.27
N VAL A 166 5.65 -18.73 3.01
CA VAL A 166 6.19 -17.58 3.74
C VAL A 166 5.34 -16.35 3.51
N TYR A 167 5.12 -15.97 2.27
CA TYR A 167 4.34 -14.77 1.93
C TYR A 167 2.89 -14.90 2.40
N SER A 168 2.28 -16.10 2.27
CA SER A 168 0.93 -16.35 2.77
C SER A 168 0.83 -16.16 4.29
N ALA A 169 1.82 -16.67 5.05
CA ALA A 169 1.86 -16.49 6.50
C ALA A 169 2.01 -15.01 6.89
N LEU A 170 2.90 -14.28 6.23
CA LEU A 170 3.13 -12.86 6.48
C LEU A 170 1.86 -12.03 6.21
N LYS A 171 1.21 -12.27 5.07
CA LYS A 171 -0.03 -11.58 4.69
C LYS A 171 -1.25 -11.99 5.54
N GLY A 172 -1.24 -13.22 6.06
CA GLY A 172 -2.18 -13.64 7.09
C GLY A 172 -2.00 -12.87 8.40
N GLY A 173 -0.75 -12.64 8.82
CA GLY A 173 -0.41 -11.83 10.00
C GLY A 173 -0.84 -10.37 9.87
N ASP A 174 -0.72 -9.75 8.68
CA ASP A 174 -1.18 -8.39 8.40
C ASP A 174 -2.67 -8.21 8.76
N ARG A 175 -3.50 -9.22 8.54
CA ARG A 175 -4.94 -9.19 8.87
C ARG A 175 -5.19 -9.10 10.37
N GLY A 176 -4.43 -9.84 11.17
CA GLY A 176 -4.48 -9.79 12.64
C GLY A 176 -4.01 -8.43 13.16
N PHE A 177 -2.90 -7.92 12.61
CA PHE A 177 -2.32 -6.64 12.95
C PHE A 177 -3.31 -5.48 12.71
N VAL A 178 -3.92 -5.41 11.53
CA VAL A 178 -4.93 -4.40 11.17
C VAL A 178 -6.12 -4.42 12.12
N LYS A 179 -6.66 -5.60 12.43
CA LYS A 179 -7.82 -5.75 13.33
C LYS A 179 -7.49 -5.29 14.75
N SER A 180 -6.28 -5.59 15.23
CA SER A 180 -5.82 -5.18 16.56
C SER A 180 -5.68 -3.67 16.65
N LEU A 181 -4.95 -3.06 15.70
CA LEU A 181 -4.74 -1.61 15.68
C LEU A 181 -6.03 -0.83 15.46
N ALA A 182 -6.98 -1.34 14.64
CA ALA A 182 -8.27 -0.69 14.44
C ALA A 182 -9.04 -0.56 15.79
N ARG A 183 -8.96 -1.56 16.64
CA ARG A 183 -9.59 -1.53 17.98
C ARG A 183 -8.85 -0.60 18.94
N GLU A 184 -7.52 -0.62 18.90
CA GLU A 184 -6.69 0.19 19.79
C GLU A 184 -6.73 1.67 19.43
N TRP A 185 -6.59 1.99 18.13
CA TRP A 185 -6.45 3.37 17.65
C TRP A 185 -7.78 4.07 17.38
N GLY A 186 -8.89 3.32 17.41
CA GLY A 186 -10.22 3.88 17.18
C GLY A 186 -10.58 5.00 18.18
N ALA A 187 -10.13 4.88 19.46
CA ALA A 187 -10.32 5.93 20.46
C ALA A 187 -9.63 7.26 20.12
N HIS A 188 -8.71 7.25 19.15
CA HIS A 188 -8.00 8.42 18.66
C HIS A 188 -8.56 8.94 17.31
N GLY A 189 -9.69 8.42 16.84
CA GLY A 189 -10.26 8.78 15.53
C GLY A 189 -9.48 8.24 14.33
N ILE A 190 -8.58 7.28 14.54
CA ILE A 190 -7.76 6.67 13.48
C ILE A 190 -8.48 5.43 12.96
N THR A 191 -8.67 5.35 11.63
CA THR A 191 -9.12 4.11 10.99
C THR A 191 -7.91 3.32 10.46
N VAL A 192 -7.96 2.00 10.61
CA VAL A 192 -6.92 1.08 10.15
C VAL A 192 -7.57 0.00 9.31
N ASN A 193 -7.17 -0.11 8.04
CA ASN A 193 -7.72 -1.10 7.11
C ASN A 193 -6.61 -1.73 6.27
N ALA A 194 -6.88 -2.92 5.72
CA ALA A 194 -6.07 -3.50 4.67
C ALA A 194 -6.83 -3.52 3.34
N ILE A 195 -6.09 -3.45 2.24
CA ILE A 195 -6.61 -3.81 0.91
C ILE A 195 -5.83 -5.01 0.38
N GLU A 196 -6.49 -5.85 -0.38
CA GLU A 196 -5.92 -7.06 -1.00
C GLU A 196 -6.00 -6.89 -2.52
N PRO A 197 -4.98 -6.25 -3.15
CA PRO A 197 -5.05 -5.86 -4.54
C PRO A 197 -4.70 -7.01 -5.49
N ALA A 198 -5.35 -7.05 -6.66
CA ALA A 198 -4.89 -7.79 -7.82
C ALA A 198 -4.70 -6.82 -9.00
N ALA A 199 -3.47 -6.41 -9.25
CA ALA A 199 -3.15 -5.36 -10.19
C ALA A 199 -2.04 -5.73 -11.18
N ALA A 200 -2.12 -5.18 -12.38
CA ALA A 200 -1.07 -5.23 -13.39
C ALA A 200 0.08 -4.32 -12.97
N THR A 201 1.18 -4.91 -12.52
CA THR A 201 2.43 -4.20 -12.24
C THR A 201 3.39 -4.32 -13.40
N GLU A 202 4.37 -3.40 -13.53
CA GLU A 202 5.36 -3.45 -14.61
C GLU A 202 6.05 -4.83 -14.73
N PRO A 203 6.50 -5.50 -13.64
CA PRO A 203 7.06 -6.86 -13.75
C PRO A 203 6.06 -7.89 -14.24
N ALA A 204 4.79 -7.80 -13.84
CA ALA A 204 3.74 -8.70 -14.30
C ALA A 204 3.45 -8.50 -15.79
N GLU A 205 3.39 -7.26 -16.27
CA GLU A 205 3.18 -6.95 -17.69
C GLU A 205 4.34 -7.44 -18.56
N VAL A 206 5.60 -7.30 -18.10
CA VAL A 206 6.77 -7.84 -18.81
C VAL A 206 6.67 -9.37 -18.91
N PHE A 207 6.33 -10.05 -17.81
CA PHE A 207 6.15 -11.51 -17.80
C PHE A 207 5.04 -11.94 -18.76
N PHE A 208 3.89 -11.29 -18.73
CA PHE A 208 2.73 -11.62 -19.57
C PHE A 208 2.94 -11.26 -21.04
N ALA A 209 3.73 -10.26 -21.36
CA ALA A 209 4.11 -9.97 -22.74
C ALA A 209 4.89 -11.13 -23.37
N GLN A 210 5.72 -11.80 -22.58
CA GLN A 210 6.49 -12.98 -23.01
C GLN A 210 5.67 -14.28 -22.96
N ASN A 211 4.51 -14.29 -22.26
CA ASN A 211 3.70 -15.50 -22.04
C ASN A 211 2.20 -15.24 -22.32
N PRO A 212 1.79 -14.97 -23.59
CA PRO A 212 0.42 -14.57 -23.91
C PRO A 212 -0.65 -15.59 -23.52
N ALA A 213 -0.35 -16.90 -23.66
CA ALA A 213 -1.27 -17.96 -23.27
C ALA A 213 -1.51 -18.01 -21.76
N VAL A 214 -0.47 -17.79 -20.96
CA VAL A 214 -0.56 -17.70 -19.50
C VAL A 214 -1.37 -16.46 -19.12
N ARG A 215 -1.12 -15.31 -19.76
CA ARG A 215 -1.90 -14.09 -19.58
C ARG A 215 -3.39 -14.34 -19.85
N ALA A 216 -3.73 -14.96 -20.98
CA ALA A 216 -5.11 -15.24 -21.33
C ALA A 216 -5.80 -16.19 -20.34
N ALA A 217 -5.09 -17.20 -19.82
CA ALA A 217 -5.59 -18.09 -18.78
C ALA A 217 -5.83 -17.35 -17.45
N TYR A 218 -4.87 -16.51 -17.06
CA TYR A 218 -4.96 -15.72 -15.84
C TYR A 218 -6.11 -14.71 -15.87
N LEU A 219 -6.29 -13.99 -16.98
CA LEU A 219 -7.38 -13.02 -17.13
C LEU A 219 -8.77 -13.64 -17.06
N ARG A 220 -8.94 -14.92 -17.47
CA ARG A 220 -10.22 -15.63 -17.32
C ARG A 220 -10.65 -15.84 -15.86
N MET A 221 -9.71 -15.74 -14.92
CA MET A 221 -10.02 -15.87 -13.48
C MET A 221 -10.70 -14.61 -12.93
N PHE A 222 -10.56 -13.47 -13.61
CA PHE A 222 -11.15 -12.21 -13.16
C PHE A 222 -12.56 -12.04 -13.73
N PRO A 223 -13.62 -11.98 -12.89
CA PRO A 223 -14.97 -11.68 -13.36
C PRO A 223 -15.08 -10.37 -14.15
N LEU A 224 -14.29 -9.34 -13.81
CA LEU A 224 -14.23 -8.10 -14.60
C LEU A 224 -13.37 -8.19 -15.86
N GLY A 225 -12.82 -9.36 -16.20
CA GLY A 225 -12.08 -9.61 -17.43
C GLY A 225 -10.71 -8.94 -17.55
N ARG A 226 -10.24 -8.29 -16.49
CA ARG A 226 -8.95 -7.58 -16.47
C ARG A 226 -8.32 -7.53 -15.07
N MET A 227 -7.03 -7.37 -15.00
CA MET A 227 -6.35 -6.96 -13.77
C MET A 227 -6.63 -5.49 -13.47
N GLY A 228 -6.54 -5.10 -12.21
CA GLY A 228 -6.66 -3.72 -11.77
C GLY A 228 -5.47 -2.87 -12.21
N ALA A 229 -5.73 -1.61 -12.56
CA ALA A 229 -4.69 -0.62 -12.80
C ALA A 229 -4.21 -0.05 -11.44
N PRO A 230 -2.89 0.00 -11.17
CA PRO A 230 -2.35 0.45 -9.88
C PRO A 230 -2.91 1.80 -9.43
N ARG A 231 -3.01 2.78 -10.31
CA ARG A 231 -3.52 4.12 -10.00
C ARG A 231 -5.04 4.16 -9.97
N ASN A 232 -5.70 3.68 -11.04
CA ASN A 232 -7.12 3.95 -11.27
C ASN A 232 -8.05 2.99 -10.52
N ASP A 233 -7.60 1.78 -10.20
CA ASP A 233 -8.39 0.83 -9.43
C ASP A 233 -7.90 0.78 -7.98
N ILE A 234 -6.62 0.51 -7.75
CA ILE A 234 -6.08 0.33 -6.40
C ILE A 234 -5.92 1.68 -5.70
N GLY A 235 -5.30 2.65 -6.36
CA GLY A 235 -5.07 3.98 -5.80
C GLY A 235 -6.37 4.69 -5.44
N ARG A 236 -7.40 4.61 -6.29
CA ARG A 236 -8.72 5.21 -5.98
C ARG A 236 -9.43 4.53 -4.81
N ALA A 237 -9.29 3.22 -4.63
CA ALA A 237 -9.81 2.53 -3.46
C ALA A 237 -9.11 3.04 -2.17
N VAL A 238 -7.78 3.25 -2.22
CA VAL A 238 -7.04 3.85 -1.10
C VAL A 238 -7.49 5.28 -0.84
N VAL A 239 -7.70 6.11 -1.89
CA VAL A 239 -8.23 7.47 -1.74
C VAL A 239 -9.58 7.46 -1.02
N ALA A 240 -10.51 6.57 -1.42
CA ALA A 240 -11.81 6.44 -0.76
C ALA A 240 -11.67 6.10 0.73
N LEU A 241 -10.86 5.09 1.08
CA LEU A 241 -10.61 4.69 2.47
C LEU A 241 -9.91 5.77 3.30
N CYS A 242 -9.09 6.61 2.66
CA CYS A 242 -8.40 7.72 3.32
C CYS A 242 -9.24 8.99 3.40
N SER A 243 -10.35 9.09 2.70
CA SER A 243 -11.26 10.22 2.72
C SER A 243 -12.32 10.10 3.82
N ASP A 244 -13.13 11.15 3.99
CA ASP A 244 -14.24 11.14 4.93
C ASP A 244 -15.42 10.29 4.44
N LEU A 245 -15.46 9.92 3.14
CA LEU A 245 -16.46 9.01 2.57
C LEU A 245 -16.47 7.65 3.26
N MET A 246 -15.30 7.17 3.70
CA MET A 246 -15.13 5.87 4.35
C MET A 246 -14.67 6.02 5.81
N GLY A 247 -14.92 7.18 6.43
CA GLY A 247 -14.46 7.50 7.78
C GLY A 247 -15.00 6.60 8.90
N TYR A 248 -16.02 5.78 8.62
CA TYR A 248 -16.59 4.80 9.56
C TYR A 248 -16.20 3.36 9.25
N VAL A 249 -15.29 3.15 8.28
CA VAL A 249 -14.75 1.83 7.94
C VAL A 249 -13.41 1.64 8.62
N SER A 250 -13.33 0.67 9.55
CA SER A 250 -12.10 0.34 10.28
C SER A 250 -12.02 -1.15 10.59
N GLY A 251 -10.82 -1.72 10.61
CA GLY A 251 -10.55 -3.13 10.87
C GLY A 251 -10.89 -4.07 9.70
N GLN A 252 -11.12 -3.53 8.51
CA GLN A 252 -11.52 -4.32 7.36
C GLN A 252 -10.32 -4.76 6.52
N ASN A 253 -10.49 -5.93 5.86
CA ASN A 253 -9.60 -6.43 4.83
C ASN A 253 -10.42 -6.48 3.53
N LEU A 254 -10.16 -5.57 2.62
CA LEU A 254 -10.99 -5.34 1.44
C LEU A 254 -10.30 -5.86 0.18
N PRO A 255 -10.82 -6.91 -0.48
CA PRO A 255 -10.36 -7.29 -1.80
C PRO A 255 -10.60 -6.16 -2.80
N VAL A 256 -9.56 -5.79 -3.56
CA VAL A 256 -9.61 -4.85 -4.69
C VAL A 256 -9.03 -5.58 -5.89
N ASP A 257 -9.75 -6.58 -6.37
CA ASP A 257 -9.24 -7.65 -7.21
C ASP A 257 -10.13 -8.01 -8.42
N GLY A 258 -11.15 -7.18 -8.69
CA GLY A 258 -12.05 -7.42 -9.82
C GLY A 258 -12.93 -8.67 -9.66
N GLY A 259 -13.14 -9.13 -8.41
CA GLY A 259 -13.93 -10.31 -8.08
C GLY A 259 -13.16 -11.62 -8.17
N LEU A 260 -11.81 -11.58 -8.28
CA LEU A 260 -10.95 -12.77 -8.36
C LEU A 260 -11.15 -13.70 -7.15
N TYR A 261 -11.26 -13.10 -5.95
CA TYR A 261 -11.59 -13.81 -4.74
C TYR A 261 -12.79 -13.16 -4.06
N THR A 262 -13.82 -13.94 -3.81
CA THR A 262 -14.96 -13.47 -3.01
C THR A 262 -14.64 -13.67 -1.53
N ALA A 263 -14.62 -12.57 -0.78
CA ALA A 263 -14.42 -12.63 0.67
C ALA A 263 -15.67 -13.22 1.35
N LEU A 264 -15.44 -14.04 2.36
CA LEU A 264 -16.44 -14.51 3.32
C LEU A 264 -16.28 -13.76 4.63
#